data_c049c308fd6af00e86591c3de707b477
#
_entry.id   c049c308fd6af00e86591c3de707b477
#
_cell.length_a   1.000
_cell.length_b   1.000
_cell.length_c   1.000
_cell.angle_alpha   90.00
_cell.angle_beta   90.00
_cell.angle_gamma   90.00
#
_symmetry.space_group_name_H-M   'P 1'
#
loop_
_entity.id
_entity.type
_entity.pdbx_description
1 polymer ?
#
loop_
_entity_poly.entity_id
_entity_poly.type
_entity_poly.pdbx_seq_one_letter_code
_entity_poly.pdbx_strand_id
1 'polypeptide(L)'
;MSAKSILIVEDEKPIRDMIAFGLRRAGFEILEAADCSTARARAVDNYPDLILIDWMLPDMSGLELTRWVKKNEATREVPVIMLTARSEEDDKVRGLQGGADDYITKPFSPRELVARIEAVLRRTQGTGSGEVLNADGLELDPDSHRVMANGAELSLGPKEFKLLQFFMGHRERVYSRGQLLDRVWGGNVYVEERTVDVHIRRLRKALEPASFDRFVQTVRGAGYRFSTRAG
;
A
#
# COMPACT_ATOMS: atom_id res chain seq x y z
N MET A 1 2.81 19.35 -6.28
CA MET A 1 2.43 18.08 -5.64
C MET A 1 1.67 18.42 -4.37
N SER A 2 0.50 17.82 -4.11
CA SER A 2 -0.21 18.00 -2.83
C SER A 2 0.65 17.38 -1.72
N ALA A 3 0.73 18.04 -0.55
CA ALA A 3 1.40 17.46 0.61
C ALA A 3 0.65 16.21 1.06
N LYS A 4 1.39 15.15 1.44
CA LYS A 4 0.78 13.91 1.93
C LYS A 4 0.24 14.09 3.32
N SER A 5 -0.97 13.55 3.57
CA SER A 5 -1.67 13.66 4.84
C SER A 5 -1.44 12.44 5.73
N ILE A 6 -1.10 12.67 7.00
CA ILE A 6 -0.88 11.62 8.01
C ILE A 6 -1.84 11.83 9.17
N LEU A 7 -2.59 10.80 9.51
CA LEU A 7 -3.42 10.77 10.71
C LEU A 7 -2.59 10.21 11.88
N ILE A 8 -2.43 11.00 12.95
CA ILE A 8 -1.78 10.60 14.19
C ILE A 8 -2.86 10.25 15.20
N VAL A 9 -2.83 9.04 15.75
CA VAL A 9 -3.72 8.56 16.80
C VAL A 9 -2.89 8.26 18.05
N GLU A 10 -2.92 9.20 18.99
CA GLU A 10 -2.10 9.19 20.22
C GLU A 10 -2.88 9.97 21.28
N ASP A 11 -3.14 9.40 22.44
CA ASP A 11 -3.93 10.06 23.51
C ASP A 11 -3.10 11.08 24.28
N GLU A 12 -1.82 10.83 24.50
CA GLU A 12 -0.92 11.74 25.18
C GLU A 12 -0.61 12.98 24.34
N LYS A 13 -1.26 14.11 24.67
CA LYS A 13 -1.10 15.36 23.94
C LYS A 13 0.37 15.78 23.71
N PRO A 14 1.28 15.71 24.72
CA PRO A 14 2.69 16.10 24.50
C PRO A 14 3.40 15.23 23.44
N ILE A 15 3.10 13.93 23.41
CA ILE A 15 3.68 12.99 22.43
C ILE A 15 3.09 13.28 21.06
N ARG A 16 1.79 13.45 20.97
CA ARG A 16 1.09 13.80 19.73
C ARG A 16 1.59 15.11 19.13
N ASP A 17 1.74 16.16 19.95
CA ASP A 17 2.28 17.46 19.52
C ASP A 17 3.72 17.34 19.00
N MET A 18 4.57 16.56 19.68
CA MET A 18 5.96 16.31 19.27
C MET A 18 6.02 15.61 17.92
N ILE A 19 5.23 14.56 17.72
CA ILE A 19 5.12 13.84 16.44
C ILE A 19 4.65 14.78 15.34
N ALA A 20 3.55 15.50 15.60
CA ALA A 20 2.95 16.43 14.64
C ALA A 20 3.94 17.53 14.21
N PHE A 21 4.69 18.09 15.17
CA PHE A 21 5.71 19.09 14.88
C PHE A 21 6.82 18.53 13.97
N GLY A 22 7.33 17.34 14.28
CA GLY A 22 8.38 16.69 13.48
C GLY A 22 7.93 16.41 12.04
N LEU A 23 6.71 15.90 11.86
CA LEU A 23 6.15 15.55 10.57
C LEU A 23 5.77 16.78 9.72
N ARG A 24 5.22 17.84 10.34
CA ARG A 24 4.98 19.11 9.63
C ARG A 24 6.28 19.72 9.09
N ARG A 25 7.38 19.64 9.86
CA ARG A 25 8.70 20.08 9.39
C ARG A 25 9.24 19.26 8.22
N ALA A 26 8.83 18.00 8.11
CA ALA A 26 9.16 17.12 7.00
C ALA A 26 8.23 17.32 5.77
N GLY A 27 7.25 18.24 5.84
CA GLY A 27 6.37 18.59 4.72
C GLY A 27 5.07 17.79 4.64
N PHE A 28 4.68 17.09 5.71
CA PHE A 28 3.41 16.36 5.77
C PHE A 28 2.28 17.24 6.30
N GLU A 29 1.07 17.02 5.77
CA GLU A 29 -0.17 17.50 6.38
C GLU A 29 -0.59 16.59 7.52
N ILE A 30 -1.01 17.14 8.67
CA ILE A 30 -1.27 16.36 9.88
C ILE A 30 -2.73 16.48 10.32
N LEU A 31 -3.35 15.32 10.43
CA LEU A 31 -4.62 15.10 11.11
C LEU A 31 -4.32 14.46 12.47
N GLU A 32 -5.04 14.88 13.53
CA GLU A 32 -4.77 14.42 14.89
C GLU A 32 -6.03 13.81 15.50
N ALA A 33 -5.90 12.70 16.21
CA ALA A 33 -6.96 12.07 17.00
C ALA A 33 -6.39 11.64 18.37
N ALA A 34 -7.16 11.86 19.43
CA ALA A 34 -6.79 11.47 20.78
C ALA A 34 -7.41 10.14 21.22
N ASP A 35 -8.30 9.57 20.40
CA ASP A 35 -9.06 8.37 20.68
C ASP A 35 -9.47 7.67 19.36
N CYS A 36 -9.89 6.40 19.47
CA CYS A 36 -10.27 5.60 18.30
C CYS A 36 -11.54 6.09 17.62
N SER A 37 -12.48 6.69 18.35
CA SER A 37 -13.74 7.21 17.82
C SER A 37 -13.45 8.36 16.84
N THR A 38 -12.66 9.34 17.30
CA THR A 38 -12.19 10.47 16.47
C THR A 38 -11.34 9.98 15.29
N ALA A 39 -10.47 8.98 15.52
CA ALA A 39 -9.62 8.41 14.48
C ALA A 39 -10.43 7.77 13.34
N ARG A 40 -11.48 7.01 13.66
CA ARG A 40 -12.37 6.38 12.68
C ARG A 40 -13.08 7.41 11.81
N ALA A 41 -13.67 8.45 12.42
CA ALA A 41 -14.31 9.52 11.68
C ALA A 41 -13.33 10.20 10.73
N ARG A 42 -12.16 10.61 11.23
CA ARG A 42 -11.14 11.30 10.41
C ARG A 42 -10.56 10.42 9.32
N ALA A 43 -10.38 9.12 9.57
CA ALA A 43 -9.88 8.20 8.56
C ALA A 43 -10.85 8.05 7.37
N VAL A 44 -12.16 8.04 7.64
CA VAL A 44 -13.19 7.95 6.59
C VAL A 44 -13.41 9.28 5.88
N ASP A 45 -13.44 10.40 6.63
CA ASP A 45 -13.80 11.71 6.06
C ASP A 45 -12.64 12.35 5.28
N ASN A 46 -11.40 12.11 5.70
CA ASN A 46 -10.22 12.80 5.16
C ASN A 46 -9.32 11.92 4.28
N TYR A 47 -9.50 10.59 4.26
CA TYR A 47 -8.71 9.64 3.47
C TYR A 47 -7.20 9.88 3.58
N PRO A 48 -6.59 9.75 4.78
CA PRO A 48 -5.17 10.03 4.96
C PRO A 48 -4.30 9.05 4.16
N ASP A 49 -3.10 9.51 3.73
CA ASP A 49 -2.13 8.67 3.02
C ASP A 49 -1.49 7.62 3.94
N LEU A 50 -1.48 7.85 5.26
CA LEU A 50 -0.96 6.94 6.27
C LEU A 50 -1.56 7.23 7.64
N ILE A 51 -1.72 6.19 8.47
CA ILE A 51 -2.16 6.32 9.86
C ILE A 51 -1.05 5.85 10.80
N LEU A 52 -0.66 6.69 11.76
CA LEU A 52 0.15 6.32 12.92
C LEU A 52 -0.77 6.02 14.08
N ILE A 53 -0.65 4.85 14.70
CA ILE A 53 -1.54 4.44 15.79
C ILE A 53 -0.70 4.04 17.00
N ASP A 54 -0.94 4.68 18.15
CA ASP A 54 -0.40 4.18 19.40
C ASP A 54 -1.04 2.85 19.79
N TRP A 55 -0.24 1.97 20.38
CA TRP A 55 -0.70 0.67 20.87
C TRP A 55 -1.75 0.81 21.97
N MET A 56 -1.50 1.70 22.93
CA MET A 56 -2.38 1.95 24.06
C MET A 56 -3.21 3.21 23.86
N LEU A 57 -4.50 3.03 23.65
CA LEU A 57 -5.48 4.12 23.54
C LEU A 57 -6.58 3.92 24.59
N PRO A 58 -7.24 5.01 25.04
CA PRO A 58 -8.13 4.96 26.21
C PRO A 58 -9.42 4.20 26.00
N ASP A 59 -9.95 4.17 24.78
CA ASP A 59 -11.27 3.62 24.43
C ASP A 59 -11.19 2.24 23.77
N MET A 60 -10.05 1.91 23.13
CA MET A 60 -9.83 0.65 22.43
C MET A 60 -8.34 0.47 22.17
N SER A 61 -7.87 -0.77 22.07
CA SER A 61 -6.45 -1.00 21.71
C SER A 61 -6.15 -0.54 20.27
N GLY A 62 -4.93 -0.01 20.07
CA GLY A 62 -4.48 0.37 18.72
C GLY A 62 -4.53 -0.80 17.72
N LEU A 63 -4.36 -2.03 18.21
CA LEU A 63 -4.49 -3.25 17.40
C LEU A 63 -5.93 -3.45 16.88
N GLU A 64 -6.93 -3.21 17.72
CA GLU A 64 -8.34 -3.30 17.32
C GLU A 64 -8.72 -2.20 16.34
N LEU A 65 -8.19 -0.98 16.52
CA LEU A 65 -8.34 0.10 15.56
C LEU A 65 -7.68 -0.26 14.23
N THR A 66 -6.48 -0.81 14.24
CA THR A 66 -5.78 -1.28 13.03
C THR A 66 -6.62 -2.32 12.28
N ARG A 67 -7.16 -3.32 12.98
CA ARG A 67 -8.06 -4.32 12.38
C ARG A 67 -9.30 -3.70 11.77
N TRP A 68 -9.87 -2.70 12.43
CA TRP A 68 -11.02 -1.97 11.91
C TRP A 68 -10.66 -1.20 10.62
N VAL A 69 -9.54 -0.47 10.59
CA VAL A 69 -9.03 0.23 9.40
C VAL A 69 -8.88 -0.74 8.23
N LYS A 70 -8.28 -1.91 8.46
CA LYS A 70 -8.02 -2.90 7.41
C LYS A 70 -9.27 -3.68 6.95
N LYS A 71 -10.35 -3.70 7.74
CA LYS A 71 -11.63 -4.30 7.37
C LYS A 71 -12.59 -3.35 6.67
N ASN A 72 -12.49 -2.05 6.91
CA ASN A 72 -13.38 -1.05 6.35
C ASN A 72 -13.02 -0.78 4.88
N GLU A 73 -14.01 -0.84 3.98
CA GLU A 73 -13.80 -0.68 2.53
C GLU A 73 -13.15 0.64 2.14
N ALA A 74 -13.47 1.72 2.86
CA ALA A 74 -12.93 3.05 2.57
C ALA A 74 -11.46 3.21 3.01
N THR A 75 -11.02 2.49 4.05
CA THR A 75 -9.71 2.71 4.69
C THR A 75 -8.76 1.53 4.60
N ARG A 76 -9.18 0.37 4.11
CA ARG A 76 -8.38 -0.87 4.10
C ARG A 76 -7.04 -0.75 3.36
N GLU A 77 -6.97 0.11 2.35
CA GLU A 77 -5.75 0.33 1.55
C GLU A 77 -4.80 1.34 2.23
N VAL A 78 -5.28 2.09 3.24
CA VAL A 78 -4.45 3.05 3.96
C VAL A 78 -3.42 2.30 4.80
N PRO A 79 -2.12 2.60 4.63
CA PRO A 79 -1.07 1.96 5.43
C PRO A 79 -1.12 2.42 6.88
N VAL A 80 -0.81 1.48 7.77
CA VAL A 80 -0.80 1.70 9.22
C VAL A 80 0.58 1.41 9.79
N ILE A 81 1.15 2.36 10.52
CA ILE A 81 2.33 2.15 11.36
C ILE A 81 1.89 2.19 12.82
N MET A 82 2.25 1.16 13.59
CA MET A 82 1.97 1.13 15.02
C MET A 82 3.15 1.65 15.84
N LEU A 83 2.85 2.49 16.84
CA LEU A 83 3.81 2.93 17.85
C LEU A 83 3.69 2.04 19.07
N THR A 84 4.76 1.38 19.52
CA THR A 84 4.73 0.38 20.59
C THR A 84 5.80 0.65 21.65
N ALA A 85 5.55 0.25 22.90
CA ALA A 85 6.57 0.23 23.94
C ALA A 85 7.53 -0.97 23.76
N ARG A 86 8.79 -0.81 24.15
CA ARG A 86 9.92 -1.74 23.90
C ARG A 86 9.78 -3.16 24.50
N SER A 87 8.80 -3.41 25.36
CA SER A 87 8.73 -4.58 26.24
C SER A 87 8.02 -5.82 25.68
N GLU A 88 7.46 -5.76 24.47
CA GLU A 88 6.55 -6.82 24.00
C GLU A 88 6.97 -7.37 22.64
N GLU A 89 7.96 -8.29 22.64
CA GLU A 89 8.29 -9.09 21.46
C GLU A 89 7.09 -9.93 20.99
N ASP A 90 6.27 -10.40 21.92
CA ASP A 90 5.01 -11.12 21.63
C ASP A 90 3.97 -10.22 20.96
N ASP A 91 3.95 -8.92 21.24
CA ASP A 91 3.03 -7.98 20.62
C ASP A 91 3.43 -7.59 19.19
N LYS A 92 4.71 -7.64 18.85
CA LYS A 92 5.17 -7.47 17.46
C LYS A 92 4.66 -8.61 16.58
N VAL A 93 4.65 -9.84 17.07
CA VAL A 93 4.13 -11.01 16.37
C VAL A 93 2.61 -10.92 16.23
N ARG A 94 1.89 -10.54 17.29
CA ARG A 94 0.43 -10.32 17.26
C ARG A 94 0.02 -9.14 16.39
N GLY A 95 0.83 -8.11 16.36
CA GLY A 95 0.57 -6.91 15.56
C GLY A 95 0.74 -7.15 14.06
N LEU A 96 1.77 -7.90 13.62
CA LEU A 96 1.91 -8.37 12.22
C LEU A 96 0.69 -9.19 11.79
N GLN A 97 0.12 -9.98 12.70
CA GLN A 97 -1.16 -10.67 12.51
C GLN A 97 -2.37 -9.70 12.51
N GLY A 98 -2.21 -8.48 13.02
CA GLY A 98 -3.23 -7.42 13.04
C GLY A 98 -3.37 -6.63 11.74
N GLY A 99 -2.43 -6.79 10.79
CA GLY A 99 -2.45 -6.13 9.49
C GLY A 99 -1.75 -4.77 9.43
N ALA A 100 -0.95 -4.38 10.43
CA ALA A 100 -0.11 -3.18 10.34
C ALA A 100 1.02 -3.38 9.31
N ASP A 101 1.40 -2.29 8.65
CA ASP A 101 2.42 -2.31 7.57
C ASP A 101 3.84 -2.12 8.12
N ASP A 102 3.99 -1.50 9.31
CA ASP A 102 5.25 -1.38 10.05
C ASP A 102 5.02 -1.09 11.54
N TYR A 103 6.09 -1.19 12.36
CA TYR A 103 6.12 -0.92 13.79
C TYR A 103 7.30 -0.05 14.15
N ILE A 104 7.07 0.88 15.08
CA ILE A 104 8.11 1.73 15.63
C ILE A 104 8.08 1.61 17.16
N THR A 105 9.21 1.24 17.77
CA THR A 105 9.32 1.14 19.21
C THR A 105 9.63 2.49 19.85
N LYS A 106 8.87 2.86 20.87
CA LYS A 106 9.15 4.02 21.74
C LYS A 106 10.31 3.70 22.70
N PRO A 107 11.30 4.61 22.91
CA PRO A 107 11.42 5.93 22.30
C PRO A 107 12.03 5.87 20.90
N PHE A 108 11.54 6.71 20.00
CA PHE A 108 12.03 6.84 18.62
C PHE A 108 12.52 8.27 18.34
N SER A 109 13.42 8.43 17.39
CA SER A 109 13.82 9.76 16.93
C SER A 109 12.86 10.28 15.85
N PRO A 110 12.64 11.60 15.73
CA PRO A 110 11.87 12.17 14.64
C PRO A 110 12.38 11.79 13.26
N ARG A 111 13.71 11.63 13.11
CA ARG A 111 14.33 11.20 11.84
C ARG A 111 13.99 9.74 11.50
N GLU A 112 13.98 8.86 12.48
CA GLU A 112 13.59 7.46 12.30
C GLU A 112 12.12 7.36 11.89
N LEU A 113 11.23 8.10 12.57
CA LEU A 113 9.81 8.13 12.26
C LEU A 113 9.58 8.57 10.81
N VAL A 114 10.17 9.68 10.37
CA VAL A 114 10.05 10.18 9.00
C VAL A 114 10.56 9.14 8.00
N ALA A 115 11.75 8.57 8.21
CA ALA A 115 12.32 7.57 7.30
C ALA A 115 11.43 6.32 7.15
N ARG A 116 10.80 5.85 8.23
CA ARG A 116 9.88 4.72 8.20
C ARG A 116 8.57 5.06 7.49
N ILE A 117 8.01 6.24 7.75
CA ILE A 117 6.81 6.73 7.04
C ILE A 117 7.07 6.78 5.54
N GLU A 118 8.17 7.39 5.12
CA GLU A 118 8.56 7.43 3.69
C GLU A 118 8.76 6.04 3.10
N ALA A 119 9.37 5.12 3.83
CA ALA A 119 9.57 3.74 3.40
C ALA A 119 8.26 2.97 3.25
N VAL A 120 7.28 3.19 4.14
CA VAL A 120 5.95 2.59 4.06
C VAL A 120 5.16 3.21 2.92
N LEU A 121 5.10 4.54 2.83
CA LEU A 121 4.42 5.23 1.73
C LEU A 121 4.97 4.82 0.36
N ARG A 122 6.28 4.66 0.23
CA ARG A 122 6.91 4.16 -1.00
C ARG A 122 6.47 2.72 -1.33
N ARG A 123 6.35 1.83 -0.33
CA ARG A 123 5.92 0.44 -0.51
C ARG A 123 4.45 0.30 -0.89
N THR A 124 3.58 1.12 -0.31
CA THR A 124 2.13 1.08 -0.54
C THR A 124 1.71 1.75 -1.84
N GLN A 125 2.51 2.70 -2.33
CA GLN A 125 2.28 3.33 -3.63
C GLN A 125 2.73 2.45 -4.82
N GLY A 126 3.17 1.19 -4.55
CA GLY A 126 3.81 0.34 -5.55
C GLY A 126 5.18 0.93 -5.91
N THR A 127 6.22 0.11 -5.93
CA THR A 127 7.61 0.48 -6.19
C THR A 127 7.79 1.53 -7.29
N GLY A 128 7.69 2.82 -6.94
CA GLY A 128 7.85 3.94 -7.86
C GLY A 128 7.46 5.23 -7.17
N SER A 129 8.41 6.05 -6.79
CA SER A 129 8.26 7.51 -6.78
C SER A 129 7.63 7.92 -8.09
N GLY A 130 6.39 8.42 -8.17
CA GLY A 130 5.80 9.13 -9.33
C GLY A 130 6.37 8.93 -10.75
N GLU A 131 7.28 8.01 -10.91
CA GLU A 131 7.98 7.74 -12.15
C GLU A 131 7.06 6.89 -13.04
N VAL A 132 6.72 7.42 -14.18
CA VAL A 132 5.99 6.69 -15.22
C VAL A 132 6.77 5.43 -15.56
N LEU A 133 6.17 4.27 -15.29
CA LEU A 133 6.77 2.99 -15.65
C LEU A 133 6.69 2.84 -17.18
N ASN A 134 7.83 2.65 -17.84
CA ASN A 134 7.88 2.48 -19.30
C ASN A 134 8.49 1.12 -19.66
N ALA A 135 7.86 0.41 -20.59
CA ALA A 135 8.30 -0.86 -21.13
C ALA A 135 8.02 -0.92 -22.63
N ASP A 136 9.02 -0.57 -23.46
CA ASP A 136 8.98 -0.67 -24.94
C ASP A 136 7.70 -0.02 -25.55
N GLY A 137 7.31 1.18 -25.05
CA GLY A 137 6.15 1.92 -25.54
C GLY A 137 4.85 1.65 -24.75
N LEU A 138 4.86 0.75 -23.76
CA LEU A 138 3.81 0.63 -22.76
C LEU A 138 4.18 1.48 -21.55
N GLU A 139 3.40 2.48 -21.24
CA GLU A 139 3.61 3.43 -20.15
C GLU A 139 2.48 3.30 -19.13
N LEU A 140 2.82 3.29 -17.85
CA LEU A 140 1.87 3.32 -16.75
C LEU A 140 2.26 4.45 -15.79
N ASP A 141 1.36 5.40 -15.65
CA ASP A 141 1.47 6.49 -14.68
C ASP A 141 0.66 6.12 -13.42
N PRO A 142 1.34 5.84 -12.31
CA PRO A 142 0.67 5.47 -11.06
C PRO A 142 -0.12 6.61 -10.44
N ASP A 143 0.30 7.87 -10.64
CA ASP A 143 -0.28 9.04 -10.02
C ASP A 143 -1.58 9.46 -10.72
N SER A 144 -1.60 9.45 -12.06
CA SER A 144 -2.80 9.75 -12.84
C SER A 144 -3.70 8.52 -13.09
N HIS A 145 -3.29 7.32 -12.68
CA HIS A 145 -3.96 6.05 -12.96
C HIS A 145 -4.18 5.79 -14.46
N ARG A 146 -3.26 6.26 -15.31
CA ARG A 146 -3.33 6.11 -16.76
C ARG A 146 -2.36 5.06 -17.28
N VAL A 147 -2.79 4.36 -18.32
CA VAL A 147 -1.94 3.45 -19.08
C VAL A 147 -1.99 3.87 -20.54
N MET A 148 -0.80 4.09 -21.12
CA MET A 148 -0.62 4.45 -22.52
C MET A 148 0.11 3.33 -23.25
N ALA A 149 -0.31 3.04 -24.45
CA ALA A 149 0.31 2.08 -25.34
C ALA A 149 0.61 2.75 -26.68
N ASN A 150 1.89 2.98 -26.99
CA ASN A 150 2.31 3.72 -28.20
C ASN A 150 1.58 5.08 -28.36
N GLY A 151 1.34 5.79 -27.24
CA GLY A 151 0.66 7.08 -27.23
C GLY A 151 -0.88 7.01 -27.22
N ALA A 152 -1.48 5.83 -27.26
CA ALA A 152 -2.93 5.64 -27.12
C ALA A 152 -3.28 5.19 -25.69
N GLU A 153 -4.33 5.79 -25.10
CA GLU A 153 -4.78 5.42 -23.76
C GLU A 153 -5.49 4.07 -23.73
N LEU A 154 -5.12 3.22 -22.78
CA LEU A 154 -5.75 1.93 -22.52
C LEU A 154 -6.60 1.98 -21.24
N SER A 155 -7.83 1.49 -21.31
CA SER A 155 -8.72 1.36 -20.17
C SER A 155 -8.51 0.01 -19.48
N LEU A 156 -8.05 0.04 -18.21
CA LEU A 156 -7.90 -1.14 -17.38
C LEU A 156 -8.83 -1.08 -16.16
N GLY A 157 -9.31 -2.25 -15.72
CA GLY A 157 -9.98 -2.34 -14.42
C GLY A 157 -9.00 -2.13 -13.26
N PRO A 158 -9.49 -1.80 -12.05
CA PRO A 158 -8.62 -1.48 -10.91
C PRO A 158 -7.63 -2.59 -10.54
N LYS A 159 -8.02 -3.87 -10.67
CA LYS A 159 -7.14 -5.01 -10.37
C LYS A 159 -6.16 -5.30 -11.51
N GLU A 160 -6.58 -5.12 -12.76
CA GLU A 160 -5.71 -5.20 -13.94
C GLU A 160 -4.64 -4.11 -13.91
N PHE A 161 -4.99 -2.89 -13.51
CA PHE A 161 -4.05 -1.79 -13.30
C PHE A 161 -2.99 -2.14 -12.25
N LYS A 162 -3.42 -2.58 -11.05
CA LYS A 162 -2.50 -3.01 -9.97
C LYS A 162 -1.60 -4.17 -10.39
N LEU A 163 -2.13 -5.15 -11.14
CA LEU A 163 -1.34 -6.25 -11.71
C LEU A 163 -0.29 -5.75 -12.69
N LEU A 164 -0.65 -4.87 -13.61
CA LEU A 164 0.26 -4.30 -14.59
C LEU A 164 1.36 -3.48 -13.89
N GLN A 165 0.98 -2.61 -12.95
CA GLN A 165 1.91 -1.84 -12.14
C GLN A 165 2.92 -2.72 -11.41
N PHE A 166 2.43 -3.78 -10.74
CA PHE A 166 3.29 -4.74 -10.06
C PHE A 166 4.27 -5.41 -11.02
N PHE A 167 3.80 -5.88 -12.16
CA PHE A 167 4.60 -6.54 -13.17
C PHE A 167 5.64 -5.62 -13.80
N MET A 168 5.28 -4.39 -14.15
CA MET A 168 6.21 -3.42 -14.74
C MET A 168 7.30 -2.99 -13.77
N GLY A 169 7.00 -2.98 -12.46
CA GLY A 169 7.98 -2.73 -11.40
C GLY A 169 8.88 -3.94 -11.08
N HIS A 170 8.53 -5.15 -11.54
CA HIS A 170 9.24 -6.38 -11.20
C HIS A 170 9.50 -7.26 -12.44
N ARG A 171 10.05 -6.64 -13.49
CA ARG A 171 10.30 -7.32 -14.78
C ARG A 171 11.19 -8.54 -14.64
N GLU A 172 11.04 -9.48 -15.57
CA GLU A 172 11.84 -10.72 -15.71
C GLU A 172 11.72 -11.68 -14.51
N ARG A 173 10.93 -11.36 -13.49
CA ARG A 173 10.73 -12.23 -12.33
C ARG A 173 9.43 -13.04 -12.47
N VAL A 174 9.52 -14.32 -12.12
CA VAL A 174 8.36 -15.22 -12.11
C VAL A 174 7.69 -15.15 -10.74
N TYR A 175 6.37 -15.01 -10.72
CA TYR A 175 5.55 -15.00 -9.52
C TYR A 175 4.48 -16.09 -9.59
N SER A 176 4.35 -16.87 -8.53
CA SER A 176 3.27 -17.84 -8.39
C SER A 176 1.91 -17.13 -8.24
N ARG A 177 0.81 -17.88 -8.42
CA ARG A 177 -0.54 -17.36 -8.21
C ARG A 177 -0.74 -16.85 -6.79
N GLY A 178 -0.30 -17.62 -5.79
CA GLY A 178 -0.35 -17.21 -4.39
C GLY A 178 0.43 -15.91 -4.13
N GLN A 179 1.65 -15.79 -4.65
CA GLN A 179 2.44 -14.57 -4.52
C GLN A 179 1.78 -13.36 -5.18
N LEU A 180 1.16 -13.51 -6.35
CA LEU A 180 0.42 -12.43 -7.01
C LEU A 180 -0.84 -12.06 -6.22
N LEU A 181 -1.54 -13.05 -5.68
CA LEU A 181 -2.70 -12.85 -4.84
C LEU A 181 -2.32 -11.99 -3.62
N ASP A 182 -1.30 -12.39 -2.87
CA ASP A 182 -0.83 -11.67 -1.68
C ASP A 182 -0.40 -10.22 -2.00
N ARG A 183 0.31 -10.03 -3.12
CA ARG A 183 0.89 -8.73 -3.49
C ARG A 183 -0.11 -7.74 -4.08
N VAL A 184 -1.12 -8.24 -4.83
CA VAL A 184 -2.05 -7.39 -5.59
C VAL A 184 -3.42 -7.29 -4.92
N TRP A 185 -3.83 -8.33 -4.17
CA TRP A 185 -5.12 -8.35 -3.44
C TRP A 185 -4.97 -8.11 -1.94
N GLY A 186 -3.77 -8.31 -1.38
CA GLY A 186 -3.51 -8.25 0.05
C GLY A 186 -3.75 -9.59 0.74
N GLY A 187 -2.92 -9.93 1.75
CA GLY A 187 -2.86 -11.26 2.37
C GLY A 187 -4.08 -11.71 3.18
N ASN A 188 -5.17 -10.93 3.26
CA ASN A 188 -6.38 -11.24 4.05
C ASN A 188 -7.66 -11.43 3.20
N VAL A 189 -7.54 -11.62 1.89
CA VAL A 189 -8.70 -11.83 1.04
C VAL A 189 -8.89 -13.33 0.82
N TYR A 190 -10.00 -13.90 1.29
CA TYR A 190 -10.44 -15.26 0.95
C TYR A 190 -10.86 -15.32 -0.53
N VAL A 191 -9.88 -15.26 -1.41
CA VAL A 191 -10.06 -15.36 -2.85
C VAL A 191 -9.20 -16.52 -3.34
N GLU A 192 -9.80 -17.41 -4.12
CA GLU A 192 -9.08 -18.55 -4.69
C GLU A 192 -7.97 -18.08 -5.65
N GLU A 193 -6.84 -18.78 -5.69
CA GLU A 193 -5.74 -18.51 -6.62
C GLU A 193 -6.17 -18.41 -8.09
N ARG A 194 -7.25 -19.12 -8.46
CA ARG A 194 -7.86 -19.04 -9.80
C ARG A 194 -8.35 -17.65 -10.18
N THR A 195 -8.63 -16.79 -9.21
CA THR A 195 -9.01 -15.39 -9.48
C THR A 195 -7.90 -14.64 -10.18
N VAL A 196 -6.64 -14.95 -9.86
CA VAL A 196 -5.48 -14.38 -10.56
C VAL A 196 -5.56 -14.68 -12.05
N ASP A 197 -5.89 -15.91 -12.46
CA ASP A 197 -5.96 -16.31 -13.86
C ASP A 197 -7.02 -15.49 -14.64
N VAL A 198 -8.14 -15.21 -13.99
CA VAL A 198 -9.23 -14.39 -14.58
C VAL A 198 -8.73 -12.97 -14.84
N HIS A 199 -8.04 -12.35 -13.88
CA HIS A 199 -7.52 -10.99 -14.02
C HIS A 199 -6.33 -10.93 -14.98
N ILE A 200 -5.47 -11.94 -15.03
CA ILE A 200 -4.42 -12.07 -16.05
C ILE A 200 -5.05 -12.12 -17.46
N ARG A 201 -6.10 -12.91 -17.65
CA ARG A 201 -6.81 -12.97 -18.93
C ARG A 201 -7.42 -11.61 -19.32
N ARG A 202 -8.05 -10.90 -18.35
CA ARG A 202 -8.61 -9.56 -18.58
C ARG A 202 -7.52 -8.54 -18.89
N LEU A 203 -6.40 -8.58 -18.18
CA LEU A 203 -5.25 -7.74 -18.43
C LEU A 203 -4.72 -7.96 -19.85
N ARG A 204 -4.47 -9.21 -20.25
CA ARG A 204 -4.04 -9.53 -21.62
C ARG A 204 -5.04 -9.00 -22.67
N LYS A 205 -6.32 -9.23 -22.45
CA LYS A 205 -7.37 -8.74 -23.37
C LYS A 205 -7.35 -7.20 -23.50
N ALA A 206 -7.06 -6.47 -22.43
CA ALA A 206 -6.95 -5.01 -22.47
C ALA A 206 -5.68 -4.53 -23.17
N LEU A 207 -4.60 -5.31 -23.15
CA LEU A 207 -3.32 -5.02 -23.80
C LEU A 207 -3.26 -5.49 -25.27
N GLU A 208 -4.12 -6.43 -25.67
CA GLU A 208 -4.15 -7.08 -27.00
C GLU A 208 -4.27 -6.08 -28.17
N PRO A 209 -5.14 -5.03 -28.11
CA PRO A 209 -5.29 -4.09 -29.23
C PRO A 209 -4.00 -3.37 -29.60
N ALA A 210 -3.07 -3.22 -28.65
CA ALA A 210 -1.76 -2.60 -28.85
C ALA A 210 -0.61 -3.62 -28.96
N SER A 211 -0.92 -4.93 -28.99
CA SER A 211 0.06 -6.04 -29.07
C SER A 211 1.02 -6.14 -27.86
N PHE A 212 0.60 -5.64 -26.68
CA PHE A 212 1.37 -5.73 -25.44
C PHE A 212 0.96 -6.93 -24.54
N ASP A 213 -0.07 -7.69 -24.92
CA ASP A 213 -0.53 -8.90 -24.22
C ASP A 213 0.60 -9.95 -24.06
N ARG A 214 1.49 -10.03 -25.05
CA ARG A 214 2.67 -10.91 -25.06
C ARG A 214 3.67 -10.61 -23.95
N PHE A 215 3.66 -9.41 -23.35
CA PHE A 215 4.55 -9.09 -22.24
C PHE A 215 4.15 -9.79 -20.95
N VAL A 216 2.88 -10.14 -20.80
CA VAL A 216 2.41 -10.93 -19.65
C VAL A 216 2.50 -12.41 -20.00
N GLN A 217 3.60 -13.04 -19.66
CA GLN A 217 3.93 -14.42 -20.05
C GLN A 217 3.48 -15.43 -18.99
N THR A 218 3.04 -16.62 -19.43
CA THR A 218 2.78 -17.76 -18.55
C THR A 218 4.02 -18.65 -18.49
N VAL A 219 4.55 -18.87 -17.28
CA VAL A 219 5.61 -19.83 -17.04
C VAL A 219 4.97 -21.10 -16.50
N ARG A 220 4.91 -22.15 -17.34
CA ARG A 220 4.23 -23.41 -17.02
C ARG A 220 4.76 -24.01 -15.71
N GLY A 221 3.86 -24.36 -14.82
CA GLY A 221 4.19 -24.93 -13.49
C GLY A 221 4.69 -23.92 -12.44
N ALA A 222 5.01 -22.66 -12.82
CA ALA A 222 5.57 -21.66 -11.91
C ALA A 222 4.66 -20.44 -11.69
N GLY A 223 3.92 -19.98 -12.72
CA GLY A 223 3.05 -18.82 -12.59
C GLY A 223 3.14 -17.84 -13.77
N TYR A 224 3.37 -16.55 -13.49
CA TYR A 224 3.37 -15.48 -14.48
C TYR A 224 4.60 -14.58 -14.36
N ARG A 225 4.99 -14.01 -15.49
CA ARG A 225 6.12 -13.07 -15.60
C ARG A 225 5.76 -11.94 -16.55
N PHE A 226 6.28 -10.75 -16.30
CA PHE A 226 6.30 -9.67 -17.27
C PHE A 226 7.68 -9.57 -17.93
N SER A 227 7.73 -9.65 -19.24
CA SER A 227 8.96 -9.58 -20.01
C SER A 227 8.70 -8.93 -21.36
N THR A 228 9.56 -7.99 -21.76
CA THR A 228 9.53 -7.38 -23.10
C THR A 228 10.28 -8.24 -24.12
N ARG A 229 11.03 -9.25 -23.65
CA ARG A 229 11.73 -10.20 -24.52
C ARG A 229 10.75 -11.20 -25.10
N ALA A 230 10.90 -11.50 -26.39
CA ALA A 230 10.17 -12.59 -27.02
C ALA A 230 10.48 -13.91 -26.29
N GLY A 231 9.43 -14.61 -25.83
CA GLY A 231 9.56 -15.91 -25.16
C GLY A 231 9.63 -17.05 -26.17
#